data_f8f94851b348014e5528454bdfa821d6
#
_entry.id   f8f94851b348014e5528454bdfa821d6
#
_cell.length_a   1.000
_cell.length_b   1.000
_cell.length_c   1.000
_cell.angle_alpha   90.00
_cell.angle_beta   90.00
_cell.angle_gamma   90.00
#
_symmetry.space_group_name_H-M   'P 1'
#
loop_
_entity.id
_entity.type
_entity.pdbx_description
1 polymer ?
#
loop_
_entity_poly.entity_id
_entity_poly.type
_entity_poly.pdbx_seq_one_letter_code
_entity_poly.pdbx_strand_id
1 'polypeptide(L)'
;MKRALFDTVTVLPFASGNEFDRTGYESAVLAVTVEASQTATIKVETADSTAGPYEPVKDSRIFVDNPVNEDGEAVIENEAEAQAVANLDIDLIGCKSCVKITATNGTICALALGDATNCPVKESI
;
A
#
# COMPACT_ATOMS: atom_id res chain seq x y z
N MET A 1 -9.47 17.88 9.51
CA MET A 1 -9.96 16.55 9.05
C MET A 1 -11.36 16.34 9.61
N LYS A 2 -12.25 15.84 8.78
CA LYS A 2 -13.59 15.51 9.26
C LYS A 2 -13.51 14.31 10.19
N ARG A 3 -14.33 14.34 11.25
CA ARG A 3 -14.30 13.27 12.25
C ARG A 3 -14.57 11.88 11.64
N ALA A 4 -15.50 11.77 10.70
CA ALA A 4 -15.77 10.49 10.05
C ALA A 4 -14.54 9.92 9.35
N LEU A 5 -13.75 10.76 8.70
CA LEU A 5 -12.52 10.33 8.07
C LEU A 5 -11.48 9.91 9.11
N PHE A 6 -11.34 10.67 10.18
CA PHE A 6 -10.44 10.32 11.28
C PHE A 6 -10.79 8.96 11.89
N ASP A 7 -12.08 8.65 12.03
CA ASP A 7 -12.52 7.39 12.63
C ASP A 7 -12.39 6.18 11.70
N THR A 8 -12.23 6.39 10.39
CA THR A 8 -12.22 5.31 9.40
C THR A 8 -10.87 5.12 8.70
N VAL A 9 -9.90 5.95 8.99
CA VAL A 9 -8.57 5.89 8.37
C VAL A 9 -7.51 5.70 9.44
N THR A 10 -6.58 4.80 9.20
CA THR A 10 -5.41 4.60 10.05
C THR A 10 -4.15 4.86 9.24
N VAL A 11 -3.31 5.78 9.70
CA VAL A 11 -2.04 6.11 9.05
C VAL A 11 -0.91 5.49 9.84
N LEU A 12 -0.04 4.77 9.15
CA LEU A 12 1.09 4.06 9.75
C LEU A 12 2.40 4.53 9.12
N PRO A 13 3.46 4.70 9.91
CA PRO A 13 4.80 4.74 9.33
C PRO A 13 5.09 3.36 8.74
N PHE A 14 5.64 3.33 7.54
CA PHE A 14 5.83 2.07 6.83
C PHE A 14 7.14 2.12 6.04
N ALA A 15 7.84 1.00 6.00
CA ALA A 15 9.08 0.85 5.25
C ALA A 15 9.02 -0.39 4.36
N SER A 16 9.83 -0.42 3.31
CA SER A 16 9.89 -1.56 2.40
C SER A 16 10.16 -2.86 3.15
N GLY A 17 9.38 -3.88 2.85
CA GLY A 17 9.48 -5.19 3.48
C GLY A 17 8.69 -5.33 4.77
N ASN A 18 8.06 -4.28 5.24
CA ASN A 18 7.20 -4.37 6.42
C ASN A 18 5.88 -5.04 6.09
N GLU A 19 5.28 -5.63 7.12
CA GLU A 19 4.03 -6.36 7.03
C GLU A 19 2.96 -5.65 7.85
N PHE A 20 1.69 -5.81 7.46
CA PHE A 20 0.58 -5.28 8.25
C PHE A 20 -0.63 -6.20 8.15
N ASP A 21 -1.50 -6.11 9.15
CA ASP A 21 -2.78 -6.81 9.16
C ASP A 21 -3.83 -5.89 8.54
N ARG A 22 -4.41 -6.32 7.42
CA ARG A 22 -5.41 -5.53 6.73
C ARG A 22 -6.83 -5.78 7.24
N THR A 23 -7.02 -6.63 8.24
CA THR A 23 -8.34 -6.96 8.76
C THR A 23 -9.10 -5.70 9.15
N GLY A 24 -10.30 -5.56 8.62
CA GLY A 24 -11.13 -4.39 8.86
C GLY A 24 -10.97 -3.25 7.86
N TYR A 25 -10.06 -3.39 6.88
CA TYR A 25 -9.84 -2.36 5.86
C TYR A 25 -9.85 -2.98 4.47
N GLU A 26 -10.41 -2.28 3.50
CA GLU A 26 -10.52 -2.74 2.12
C GLU A 26 -9.61 -2.01 1.14
N SER A 27 -8.99 -0.92 1.55
CA SER A 27 -8.09 -0.17 0.70
C SER A 27 -6.93 0.43 1.48
N ALA A 28 -5.90 0.83 0.74
CA ALA A 28 -4.75 1.52 1.30
C ALA A 28 -4.20 2.53 0.30
N VAL A 29 -3.60 3.59 0.83
CA VAL A 29 -2.81 4.52 0.02
C VAL A 29 -1.38 4.45 0.52
N LEU A 30 -0.45 4.18 -0.40
CA LEU A 30 0.97 4.06 -0.10
C LEU A 30 1.70 5.29 -0.64
N ALA A 31 2.43 5.97 0.22
CA ALA A 31 3.26 7.10 -0.18
C ALA A 31 4.68 6.62 -0.44
N VAL A 32 5.15 6.82 -1.67
CA VAL A 32 6.48 6.39 -2.13
C VAL A 32 7.24 7.57 -2.69
N THR A 33 8.50 7.74 -2.31
CA THR A 33 9.38 8.69 -2.95
C THR A 33 10.29 7.98 -3.94
N VAL A 34 10.45 8.57 -5.12
CA VAL A 34 11.30 8.04 -6.18
C VAL A 34 12.35 9.11 -6.51
N GLU A 35 13.61 8.75 -6.47
CA GLU A 35 14.70 9.67 -6.76
C GLU A 35 14.69 10.10 -8.24
N ALA A 36 15.38 11.19 -8.53
CA ALA A 36 15.48 11.73 -9.89
C ALA A 36 15.96 10.67 -10.88
N SER A 37 15.32 10.60 -12.03
CA SER A 37 15.68 9.71 -13.14
C SER A 37 15.71 8.24 -12.78
N GLN A 38 14.87 7.83 -11.82
CA GLN A 38 14.75 6.43 -11.39
C GLN A 38 13.38 5.87 -11.73
N THR A 39 13.33 4.54 -11.86
CA THR A 39 12.07 3.80 -12.01
C THR A 39 11.95 2.87 -10.80
N ALA A 40 10.87 3.03 -10.06
CA ALA A 40 10.59 2.20 -8.89
C ALA A 40 9.53 1.15 -9.21
N THR A 41 9.64 0.00 -8.57
CA THR A 41 8.60 -1.04 -8.64
C THR A 41 8.10 -1.36 -7.23
N ILE A 42 6.79 -1.54 -7.10
CA ILE A 42 6.12 -1.83 -5.84
C ILE A 42 5.44 -3.18 -5.94
N LYS A 43 5.82 -4.08 -5.05
CA LYS A 43 5.31 -5.44 -5.01
C LYS A 43 4.45 -5.65 -3.77
N VAL A 44 3.28 -6.23 -3.95
CA VAL A 44 2.38 -6.60 -2.86
C VAL A 44 2.33 -8.11 -2.73
N GLU A 45 2.57 -8.61 -1.53
CA GLU A 45 2.47 -10.03 -1.20
C GLU A 45 1.47 -10.22 -0.07
N THR A 46 0.85 -11.38 -0.01
CA THR A 46 -0.19 -11.67 0.98
C THR A 46 0.02 -13.04 1.61
N ALA A 47 -0.43 -13.19 2.86
CA ALA A 47 -0.34 -14.45 3.61
C ALA A 47 -1.47 -14.54 4.63
N ASP A 48 -1.72 -15.75 5.12
CA ASP A 48 -2.71 -16.00 6.16
C ASP A 48 -2.22 -15.62 7.56
N SER A 49 -0.92 -15.54 7.75
CA SER A 49 -0.31 -15.15 9.02
C SER A 49 0.97 -14.34 8.79
N THR A 50 1.43 -13.63 9.83
CA THR A 50 2.66 -12.84 9.73
C THR A 50 3.90 -13.67 9.45
N ALA A 51 3.87 -14.94 9.81
CA ALA A 51 4.98 -15.86 9.53
C ALA A 51 5.03 -16.30 8.06
N GLY A 52 4.02 -16.02 7.29
CA GLY A 52 3.95 -16.45 5.89
C GLY A 52 3.45 -17.87 5.73
N PRO A 53 3.68 -18.50 4.59
CA PRO A 53 4.44 -17.96 3.45
C PRO A 53 3.70 -16.85 2.72
N TYR A 54 4.42 -15.86 2.27
CA TYR A 54 3.87 -14.75 1.48
C TYR A 54 3.91 -15.11 0.00
N GLU A 55 2.83 -14.81 -0.69
CA GLU A 55 2.70 -15.05 -2.13
C GLU A 55 2.41 -13.72 -2.83
N PRO A 56 3.02 -13.46 -3.99
CA PRO A 56 2.76 -12.22 -4.71
C PRO A 56 1.32 -12.16 -5.19
N VAL A 57 0.73 -10.97 -5.07
CA VAL A 57 -0.58 -10.68 -5.64
C VAL A 57 -0.34 -10.19 -7.06
N LYS A 58 -0.66 -11.02 -8.05
CA LYS A 58 -0.41 -10.71 -9.46
C LYS A 58 -1.61 -10.12 -10.20
N ASP A 59 -2.72 -9.90 -9.50
CA ASP A 59 -3.90 -9.30 -10.09
C ASP A 59 -3.61 -7.82 -10.39
N SER A 60 -3.72 -7.43 -11.65
CA SER A 60 -3.47 -6.05 -12.06
C SER A 60 -4.41 -5.05 -11.37
N ARG A 61 -5.52 -5.51 -10.83
CA ARG A 61 -6.48 -4.65 -10.12
C ARG A 61 -6.04 -4.30 -8.71
N ILE A 62 -4.95 -4.90 -8.20
CA ILE A 62 -4.44 -4.55 -6.88
C ILE A 62 -4.03 -3.07 -6.81
N PHE A 63 -3.56 -2.52 -7.93
CA PHE A 63 -3.27 -1.09 -8.04
C PHE A 63 -4.33 -0.44 -8.90
N VAL A 64 -5.10 0.47 -8.33
CA VAL A 64 -6.27 1.05 -8.99
C VAL A 64 -5.90 1.89 -10.21
N ASP A 65 -4.88 2.74 -10.09
CA ASP A 65 -4.55 3.71 -11.12
C ASP A 65 -3.14 3.59 -11.72
N ASN A 66 -2.38 2.60 -11.33
CA ASN A 66 -0.98 2.51 -11.74
C ASN A 66 -0.76 1.39 -12.74
N PRO A 67 0.11 1.58 -13.74
CA PRO A 67 0.48 0.50 -14.64
C PRO A 67 1.22 -0.59 -13.86
N VAL A 68 1.03 -1.83 -14.28
CA VAL A 68 1.71 -2.98 -13.68
C VAL A 68 2.55 -3.69 -14.73
N ASN A 69 3.62 -4.35 -14.29
CA ASN A 69 4.45 -5.16 -15.16
C ASN A 69 3.93 -6.60 -15.22
N GLU A 70 4.66 -7.49 -15.87
CA GLU A 70 4.26 -8.90 -16.03
C GLU A 70 4.18 -9.65 -14.71
N ASP A 71 4.88 -9.19 -13.68
CA ASP A 71 4.88 -9.80 -12.35
C ASP A 71 3.81 -9.22 -11.44
N GLY A 72 2.99 -8.29 -11.94
CA GLY A 72 1.94 -7.65 -11.16
C GLY A 72 2.45 -6.52 -10.25
N GLU A 73 3.67 -6.08 -10.45
CA GLU A 73 4.24 -4.98 -9.67
C GLU A 73 3.89 -3.63 -10.30
N ALA A 74 3.56 -2.64 -9.46
CA ALA A 74 3.34 -1.28 -9.94
C ALA A 74 4.66 -0.66 -10.37
N VAL A 75 4.64 0.03 -11.49
CA VAL A 75 5.81 0.69 -12.06
C VAL A 75 5.63 2.20 -11.95
N ILE A 76 6.58 2.88 -11.32
CA ILE A 76 6.58 4.33 -11.17
C ILE A 76 7.84 4.89 -11.81
N GLU A 77 7.65 5.63 -12.90
CA GLU A 77 8.77 6.25 -13.60
C GLU A 77 8.88 7.71 -13.20
N ASN A 78 10.03 8.11 -12.70
CA ASN A 78 10.34 9.51 -12.42
C ASN A 78 11.42 9.98 -13.39
N GLU A 79 11.01 10.62 -14.47
CA GLU A 79 11.92 11.16 -15.48
C GLU A 79 12.41 12.56 -15.15
N ALA A 80 11.91 13.15 -14.07
CA ALA A 80 12.31 14.48 -13.65
C ALA A 80 13.71 14.52 -13.04
N GLU A 81 14.28 15.72 -12.95
CA GLU A 81 15.59 15.92 -12.36
C GLU A 81 15.55 16.06 -10.84
N ALA A 82 14.38 15.92 -10.23
CA ALA A 82 14.18 16.03 -8.79
C ALA A 82 13.40 14.84 -8.26
N GLN A 83 13.54 14.60 -6.96
CA GLN A 83 12.77 13.56 -6.27
C GLN A 83 11.27 13.84 -6.43
N ALA A 84 10.50 12.80 -6.65
CA ALA A 84 9.05 12.85 -6.75
C ALA A 84 8.38 11.97 -5.71
N VAL A 85 7.16 12.36 -5.31
CA VAL A 85 6.33 11.57 -4.42
C VAL A 85 5.18 11.00 -5.22
N ALA A 86 4.95 9.70 -5.11
CA ALA A 86 3.82 9.03 -5.72
C ALA A 86 2.92 8.44 -4.64
N ASN A 87 1.61 8.57 -4.82
CA ASN A 87 0.63 7.94 -3.96
C ASN A 87 -0.04 6.82 -4.74
N LEU A 88 0.06 5.60 -4.22
CA LEU A 88 -0.52 4.43 -4.85
C LEU A 88 -1.79 4.03 -4.14
N ASP A 89 -2.87 3.88 -4.89
CA ASP A 89 -4.14 3.41 -4.38
C ASP A 89 -4.18 1.88 -4.53
N ILE A 90 -4.23 1.18 -3.40
CA ILE A 90 -4.17 -0.28 -3.35
C ILE A 90 -5.51 -0.84 -2.93
N ASP A 91 -6.05 -1.76 -3.73
CA ASP A 91 -7.26 -2.49 -3.39
C ASP A 91 -6.89 -3.74 -2.59
N LEU A 92 -7.28 -3.79 -1.32
CA LEU A 92 -6.95 -4.89 -0.42
C LEU A 92 -7.97 -6.03 -0.44
N ILE A 93 -9.08 -5.88 -1.16
CA ILE A 93 -10.16 -6.88 -1.14
C ILE A 93 -9.66 -8.27 -1.56
N GLY A 94 -8.75 -8.34 -2.52
CA GLY A 94 -8.18 -9.60 -2.98
C GLY A 94 -7.05 -10.16 -2.12
N CYS A 95 -6.68 -9.48 -1.03
CA CYS A 95 -5.59 -9.90 -0.17
C CYS A 95 -6.08 -10.73 1.02
N LYS A 96 -5.21 -11.62 1.49
CA LYS A 96 -5.42 -12.32 2.76
C LYS A 96 -5.20 -11.36 3.93
N SER A 97 -5.31 -11.84 5.17
CA SER A 97 -5.27 -10.97 6.34
C SER A 97 -3.94 -10.25 6.53
N CYS A 98 -2.82 -10.85 6.14
CA CYS A 98 -1.51 -10.23 6.25
C CYS A 98 -0.98 -9.81 4.89
N VAL A 99 -0.45 -8.60 4.81
CA VAL A 99 0.04 -8.02 3.56
C VAL A 99 1.45 -7.48 3.79
N LYS A 100 2.31 -7.72 2.82
CA LYS A 100 3.70 -7.25 2.82
C LYS A 100 3.92 -6.45 1.55
N ILE A 101 4.50 -5.27 1.69
CA ILE A 101 4.77 -4.39 0.55
C ILE A 101 6.26 -4.10 0.47
N THR A 102 6.83 -4.33 -0.70
CA THR A 102 8.25 -4.13 -0.96
C THR A 102 8.44 -3.16 -2.11
N ALA A 103 9.33 -2.19 -1.94
CA ALA A 103 9.69 -1.23 -2.98
C ALA A 103 11.12 -1.49 -3.45
N THR A 104 11.32 -1.42 -4.77
CA THR A 104 12.65 -1.49 -5.39
C THR A 104 12.92 -0.15 -6.06
N ASN A 105 14.06 0.46 -5.79
CA ASN A 105 14.45 1.78 -6.28
C ASN A 105 13.50 2.91 -5.86
N GLY A 106 12.79 2.73 -4.77
CA GLY A 106 11.92 3.74 -4.20
C GLY A 106 11.90 3.59 -2.68
N THR A 107 11.50 4.65 -2.00
CA THR A 107 11.41 4.66 -0.54
C THR A 107 9.96 4.81 -0.11
N ILE A 108 9.45 3.84 0.64
CA ILE A 108 8.11 3.92 1.20
C ILE A 108 8.17 4.84 2.42
N CYS A 109 7.27 5.82 2.49
CA CYS A 109 7.23 6.80 3.57
C CYS A 109 6.12 6.52 4.57
N ALA A 110 4.93 6.16 4.08
CA ALA A 110 3.76 5.95 4.93
C ALA A 110 2.71 5.12 4.22
N LEU A 111 1.85 4.52 5.03
CA LEU A 111 0.70 3.74 4.56
C LEU A 111 -0.54 4.23 5.29
N ALA A 112 -1.60 4.54 4.55
CA ALA A 112 -2.89 4.89 5.11
C ALA A 112 -3.90 3.80 4.78
N LEU A 113 -4.48 3.17 5.80
CA LEU A 113 -5.51 2.15 5.63
C LEU A 113 -6.89 2.81 5.68
N GLY A 114 -7.76 2.46 4.77
CA GLY A 114 -9.08 3.07 4.65
C GLY A 114 -10.16 2.09 4.25
N ASP A 115 -11.35 2.64 4.01
CA ASP A 115 -12.55 1.87 3.69
C ASP A 115 -12.80 0.78 4.74
N ALA A 116 -12.91 1.22 6.00
CA ALA A 116 -13.13 0.33 7.12
C ALA A 116 -14.43 -0.47 6.95
N THR A 117 -14.33 -1.79 7.05
CA THR A 117 -15.48 -2.67 6.84
C THR A 117 -16.46 -2.66 7.99
N ASN A 118 -16.02 -2.34 9.19
CA ASN A 118 -16.86 -2.37 10.38
C ASN A 118 -16.89 -1.03 11.08
N CYS A 119 -16.78 0.06 10.40
CA CYS A 119 -16.77 1.39 11.03
C CYS A 119 -16.36 1.28 12.49
N PRO A 120 -15.09 0.96 12.77
CA PRO A 120 -14.71 0.78 14.16
C PRO A 120 -15.00 2.09 14.87
N VAL A 121 -15.99 2.07 15.72
CA VAL A 121 -16.22 3.19 16.60
C VAL A 121 -15.00 3.25 17.47
N LYS A 122 -14.08 4.13 17.11
CA LYS A 122 -13.08 4.49 18.06
C LYS A 122 -13.85 5.03 19.24
N GLU A 123 -13.75 4.33 20.34
CA GLU A 123 -14.27 4.83 21.57
C GLU A 123 -13.72 6.18 21.82
N SER A 124 -14.35 7.15 21.34
CA SER A 124 -13.79 8.42 21.44
C SER A 124 -14.11 9.02 22.69
N ILE A 125 -14.36 8.64 23.41
CA ILE A 125 -14.50 9.58 24.11
C ILE A 125 -15.40 10.00 24.73
#